data_c32608afe01dea8503d746c0fddb0911
#
_entry.id   c32608afe01dea8503d746c0fddb0911
#
_cell.length_a   1.000
_cell.length_b   1.000
_cell.length_c   1.000
_cell.angle_alpha   90.00
_cell.angle_beta   90.00
_cell.angle_gamma   90.00
#
_symmetry.space_group_name_H-M   'P 1'
#
loop_
_entity.id
_entity.type
_entity.pdbx_description
1 polymer ?
#
loop_
_entity_poly.entity_id
_entity_poly.type
_entity_poly.pdbx_seq_one_letter_code
_entity_poly.pdbx_strand_id
1 'polypeptide(L)'
;MTTREGTVRLRPPRNAPARRAVGWWRARWLLLTAAPVAVLGLLGVFLPPAAFWLLTAAAVVAGVGLLCAVVLPLWWYRTHRWEVTEQAVYVGTGVFLREWRIAPMSRIQTVDTVRGPLEQLFGLATVTVTTASAKGAVRIGGLAHEEAADLAERLTRMTRDTPGDAT
;
A
#
# COMPACT_ATOMS: atom_id res chain seq x y z
N MET A 1 44.42 11.04 -7.23
CA MET A 1 43.49 10.55 -6.15
C MET A 1 42.08 10.75 -6.67
N THR A 2 41.55 9.79 -7.42
CA THR A 2 40.24 9.86 -8.08
C THR A 2 39.23 9.15 -7.18
N THR A 3 38.43 9.93 -6.49
CA THR A 3 37.29 9.44 -5.68
C THR A 3 36.28 8.85 -6.65
N ARG A 4 36.17 7.51 -6.70
CA ARG A 4 35.04 6.83 -7.34
C ARG A 4 33.79 7.14 -6.51
N GLU A 5 33.03 8.13 -6.91
CA GLU A 5 31.63 8.25 -6.51
C GLU A 5 30.89 6.99 -7.02
N GLY A 6 30.65 6.07 -6.12
CA GLY A 6 29.80 4.93 -6.36
C GLY A 6 28.39 5.42 -6.63
N THR A 7 28.04 5.61 -7.89
CA THR A 7 26.65 5.78 -8.29
C THR A 7 25.88 4.54 -7.82
N VAL A 8 25.18 4.68 -6.69
CA VAL A 8 24.22 3.67 -6.22
C VAL A 8 23.16 3.55 -7.31
N ARG A 9 23.34 2.61 -8.23
CA ARG A 9 22.28 2.26 -9.18
C ARG A 9 21.15 1.65 -8.38
N LEU A 10 20.14 2.46 -8.11
CA LEU A 10 18.88 2.02 -7.51
C LEU A 10 18.22 1.04 -8.49
N ARG A 11 18.47 -0.23 -8.29
CA ARG A 11 17.82 -1.29 -9.05
C ARG A 11 16.34 -1.32 -8.64
N PRO A 12 15.40 -1.35 -9.60
CA PRO A 12 13.98 -1.45 -9.27
C PRO A 12 13.70 -2.72 -8.45
N PRO A 13 12.96 -2.63 -7.35
CA PRO A 13 12.58 -3.78 -6.52
C PRO A 13 11.85 -4.84 -7.35
N ARG A 14 12.14 -6.12 -7.07
CA ARG A 14 11.70 -7.24 -7.91
C ARG A 14 10.33 -7.80 -7.52
N ASN A 15 9.98 -7.75 -6.22
CA ASN A 15 8.80 -8.41 -5.72
C ASN A 15 7.54 -7.58 -5.96
N ALA A 16 6.49 -8.24 -6.43
CA ALA A 16 5.16 -7.65 -6.60
C ALA A 16 4.27 -8.02 -5.41
N PRO A 17 3.22 -7.22 -5.11
CA PRO A 17 2.18 -7.62 -4.18
C PRO A 17 1.47 -8.90 -4.63
N ALA A 18 0.78 -9.58 -3.72
CA ALA A 18 -0.04 -10.74 -4.06
C ALA A 18 -1.13 -10.35 -5.08
N ARG A 19 -1.45 -11.23 -6.02
CA ARG A 19 -2.51 -10.96 -7.04
C ARG A 19 -3.86 -10.64 -6.39
N ARG A 20 -4.15 -11.20 -5.22
CA ARG A 20 -5.35 -10.93 -4.42
C ARG A 20 -5.46 -9.48 -3.95
N ALA A 21 -4.36 -8.73 -3.88
CA ALA A 21 -4.34 -7.32 -3.52
C ALA A 21 -5.15 -6.45 -4.50
N VAL A 22 -5.21 -6.83 -5.79
CA VAL A 22 -6.06 -6.15 -6.77
C VAL A 22 -7.54 -6.23 -6.38
N GLY A 23 -8.00 -7.41 -5.95
CA GLY A 23 -9.37 -7.62 -5.45
C GLY A 23 -9.67 -6.80 -4.20
N TRP A 24 -8.73 -6.78 -3.25
CA TRP A 24 -8.82 -5.99 -2.02
C TRP A 24 -8.92 -4.48 -2.32
N TRP A 25 -8.08 -3.93 -3.19
CA TRP A 25 -8.16 -2.53 -3.60
C TRP A 25 -9.47 -2.20 -4.31
N ARG A 26 -9.98 -3.11 -5.18
CA ARG A 26 -11.30 -2.96 -5.82
C ARG A 26 -12.42 -2.90 -4.79
N ALA A 27 -12.45 -3.86 -3.87
CA ALA A 27 -13.47 -3.91 -2.82
C ALA A 27 -13.46 -2.64 -1.96
N ARG A 28 -12.27 -2.13 -1.61
CA ARG A 28 -12.12 -0.87 -0.87
C ARG A 28 -12.69 0.32 -1.65
N TRP A 29 -12.42 0.43 -2.94
CA TRP A 29 -12.97 1.49 -3.78
C TRP A 29 -14.48 1.39 -3.92
N LEU A 30 -15.02 0.19 -4.14
CA LEU A 30 -16.46 -0.03 -4.22
C LEU A 30 -17.17 0.31 -2.91
N LEU A 31 -16.62 -0.05 -1.76
CA LEU A 31 -17.17 0.32 -0.46
C LEU A 31 -17.14 1.84 -0.23
N LEU A 32 -16.04 2.51 -0.59
CA LEU A 32 -15.91 3.97 -0.46
C LEU A 32 -16.91 4.73 -1.35
N THR A 33 -17.26 4.18 -2.52
CA THR A 33 -18.22 4.79 -3.45
C THR A 33 -19.66 4.40 -3.14
N ALA A 34 -19.90 3.23 -2.58
CA ALA A 34 -21.24 2.75 -2.26
C ALA A 34 -21.98 3.66 -1.25
N ALA A 35 -21.28 4.16 -0.23
CA ALA A 35 -21.88 5.00 0.80
C ALA A 35 -22.45 6.32 0.22
N PRO A 36 -21.66 7.17 -0.49
CA PRO A 36 -22.21 8.39 -1.07
C PRO A 36 -23.27 8.12 -2.15
N VAL A 37 -23.14 7.06 -2.93
CA VAL A 37 -24.17 6.68 -3.91
C VAL A 37 -25.48 6.30 -3.23
N ALA A 38 -25.42 5.50 -2.15
CA ALA A 38 -26.60 5.13 -1.37
C ALA A 38 -27.26 6.36 -0.74
N VAL A 39 -26.49 7.26 -0.16
CA VAL A 39 -27.01 8.50 0.45
C VAL A 39 -27.70 9.37 -0.60
N LEU A 40 -27.04 9.63 -1.74
CA LEU A 40 -27.60 10.45 -2.81
C LEU A 40 -28.85 9.80 -3.43
N GLY A 41 -28.83 8.48 -3.64
CA GLY A 41 -29.96 7.73 -4.13
C GLY A 41 -31.17 7.80 -3.18
N LEU A 42 -30.93 7.59 -1.88
CA LEU A 42 -31.97 7.67 -0.85
C LEU A 42 -32.56 9.08 -0.78
N LEU A 43 -31.73 10.12 -0.74
CA LEU A 43 -32.19 11.50 -0.77
C LEU A 43 -33.00 11.82 -2.02
N GLY A 44 -32.59 11.31 -3.19
CA GLY A 44 -33.34 11.48 -4.44
C GLY A 44 -34.75 10.87 -4.40
N VAL A 45 -34.94 9.77 -3.66
CA VAL A 45 -36.26 9.16 -3.44
C VAL A 45 -37.14 9.99 -2.50
N PHE A 46 -36.54 10.51 -1.42
CA PHE A 46 -37.31 11.25 -0.39
C PHE A 46 -37.51 12.74 -0.72
N LEU A 47 -36.76 13.30 -1.67
CA LEU A 47 -36.82 14.72 -2.05
C LEU A 47 -37.21 14.86 -3.53
N PRO A 48 -38.49 14.64 -3.92
CA PRO A 48 -38.94 14.68 -5.30
C PRO A 48 -38.55 15.94 -6.09
N PRO A 49 -38.57 17.16 -5.49
CA PRO A 49 -38.18 18.36 -6.21
C PRO A 49 -36.70 18.38 -6.65
N ALA A 50 -35.83 17.68 -5.91
CA ALA A 50 -34.40 17.60 -6.18
C ALA A 50 -33.97 16.23 -6.79
N ALA A 51 -34.92 15.31 -6.99
CA ALA A 51 -34.63 13.94 -7.39
C ALA A 51 -33.75 13.83 -8.63
N PHE A 52 -34.05 14.62 -9.67
CA PHE A 52 -33.25 14.63 -10.91
C PHE A 52 -31.77 14.93 -10.65
N TRP A 53 -31.47 15.95 -9.89
CA TRP A 53 -30.10 16.36 -9.62
C TRP A 53 -29.37 15.38 -8.69
N LEU A 54 -30.05 14.86 -7.68
CA LEU A 54 -29.49 13.89 -6.71
C LEU A 54 -29.21 12.55 -7.39
N LEU A 55 -30.12 12.06 -8.21
CA LEU A 55 -29.93 10.79 -8.93
C LEU A 55 -28.86 10.93 -10.02
N THR A 56 -28.79 12.07 -10.71
CA THR A 56 -27.72 12.36 -11.67
C THR A 56 -26.36 12.39 -10.96
N ALA A 57 -26.26 13.08 -9.80
CA ALA A 57 -25.05 13.09 -9.01
C ALA A 57 -24.67 11.68 -8.55
N ALA A 58 -25.64 10.87 -8.07
CA ALA A 58 -25.41 9.49 -7.70
C ALA A 58 -24.85 8.65 -8.86
N ALA A 59 -25.42 8.81 -10.06
CA ALA A 59 -24.97 8.11 -11.26
C ALA A 59 -23.54 8.51 -11.65
N VAL A 60 -23.21 9.80 -11.58
CA VAL A 60 -21.84 10.30 -11.86
C VAL A 60 -20.85 9.73 -10.84
N VAL A 61 -21.16 9.79 -9.55
CA VAL A 61 -20.30 9.24 -8.48
C VAL A 61 -20.12 7.75 -8.66
N ALA A 62 -21.18 7.00 -8.98
CA ALA A 62 -21.10 5.58 -9.24
C ALA A 62 -20.23 5.27 -10.48
N GLY A 63 -20.39 6.00 -11.58
CA GLY A 63 -19.58 5.83 -12.78
C GLY A 63 -18.11 6.10 -12.56
N VAL A 64 -17.76 7.22 -11.91
CA VAL A 64 -16.38 7.57 -11.57
C VAL A 64 -15.80 6.55 -10.58
N GLY A 65 -16.56 6.17 -9.55
CA GLY A 65 -16.12 5.18 -8.57
C GLY A 65 -15.85 3.81 -9.18
N LEU A 66 -16.70 3.36 -10.10
CA LEU A 66 -16.50 2.12 -10.83
C LEU A 66 -15.25 2.18 -11.72
N LEU A 67 -15.05 3.29 -12.44
CA LEU A 67 -13.86 3.51 -13.26
C LEU A 67 -12.58 3.45 -12.39
N CYS A 68 -12.59 4.16 -11.26
CA CYS A 68 -11.48 4.12 -10.30
C CYS A 68 -11.25 2.71 -9.73
N ALA A 69 -12.31 1.97 -9.41
CA ALA A 69 -12.22 0.60 -8.90
C ALA A 69 -11.63 -0.39 -9.92
N VAL A 70 -11.73 -0.11 -11.21
CA VAL A 70 -11.13 -0.94 -12.26
C VAL A 70 -9.70 -0.50 -12.57
N VAL A 71 -9.48 0.80 -12.81
CA VAL A 71 -8.20 1.32 -13.33
C VAL A 71 -7.12 1.40 -12.25
N LEU A 72 -7.44 2.01 -11.09
CA LEU A 72 -6.44 2.29 -10.07
C LEU A 72 -5.78 1.03 -9.47
N PRO A 73 -6.52 -0.04 -9.13
CA PRO A 73 -5.91 -1.26 -8.60
C PRO A 73 -4.96 -1.95 -9.57
N LEU A 74 -5.26 -1.93 -10.86
CA LEU A 74 -4.39 -2.50 -11.88
C LEU A 74 -3.10 -1.68 -12.02
N TRP A 75 -3.23 -0.36 -11.95
CA TRP A 75 -2.08 0.52 -12.00
C TRP A 75 -1.23 0.39 -10.74
N TRP A 76 -1.82 0.38 -9.55
CA TRP A 76 -1.10 0.16 -8.29
C TRP A 76 -0.37 -1.18 -8.29
N TYR A 77 -1.00 -2.25 -8.76
CA TYR A 77 -0.36 -3.55 -8.87
C TYR A 77 0.90 -3.52 -9.74
N ARG A 78 0.92 -2.70 -10.78
CA ARG A 78 2.09 -2.54 -11.67
C ARG A 78 3.19 -1.67 -11.06
N THR A 79 2.84 -0.71 -10.23
CA THR A 79 3.79 0.28 -9.67
C THR A 79 4.31 -0.08 -8.29
N HIS A 80 3.52 -0.83 -7.49
CA HIS A 80 3.98 -1.30 -6.19
C HIS A 80 5.01 -2.41 -6.36
N ARG A 81 6.21 -2.15 -5.84
CA ARG A 81 7.31 -3.11 -5.82
C ARG A 81 8.05 -3.00 -4.50
N TRP A 82 8.53 -4.12 -3.99
CA TRP A 82 9.31 -4.17 -2.78
C TRP A 82 10.48 -5.16 -2.91
N GLU A 83 11.53 -4.93 -2.18
CA GLU A 83 12.69 -5.81 -2.11
C GLU A 83 13.35 -5.66 -0.73
N VAL A 84 13.75 -6.77 -0.15
CA VAL A 84 14.52 -6.82 1.08
C VAL A 84 15.88 -7.39 0.77
N THR A 85 16.91 -6.65 1.11
CA THR A 85 18.32 -7.05 1.04
C THR A 85 18.87 -7.17 2.46
N GLU A 86 20.09 -7.69 2.60
CA GLU A 86 20.78 -7.73 3.90
C GLU A 86 21.05 -6.33 4.49
N GLN A 87 21.06 -5.29 3.67
CA GLN A 87 21.45 -3.93 4.05
C GLN A 87 20.25 -3.01 4.26
N ALA A 88 19.16 -3.21 3.51
CA ALA A 88 18.01 -2.31 3.54
C ALA A 88 16.72 -2.93 2.99
N VAL A 89 15.59 -2.35 3.40
CA VAL A 89 14.27 -2.58 2.83
C VAL A 89 14.01 -1.49 1.79
N TYR A 90 13.68 -1.90 0.58
CA TYR A 90 13.33 -1.02 -0.54
C TYR A 90 11.85 -1.16 -0.85
N VAL A 91 11.12 -0.06 -0.86
CA VAL A 91 9.70 -0.03 -1.22
C VAL A 91 9.48 1.08 -2.24
N GLY A 92 9.04 0.68 -3.42
CA GLY A 92 8.59 1.60 -4.46
C GLY A 92 7.08 1.71 -4.44
N THR A 93 6.57 2.91 -4.19
CA THR A 93 5.13 3.20 -4.18
C THR A 93 4.86 4.42 -5.06
N GLY A 94 3.61 4.56 -5.48
CA GLY A 94 3.12 5.76 -6.16
C GLY A 94 2.55 5.50 -7.53
N VAL A 95 1.41 6.16 -7.80
CA VAL A 95 0.68 6.10 -9.08
C VAL A 95 1.17 7.21 -10.01
N PHE A 96 1.26 8.44 -9.52
CA PHE A 96 1.70 9.62 -10.27
C PHE A 96 3.13 10.04 -9.92
N LEU A 97 3.49 9.98 -8.62
CA LEU A 97 4.84 10.20 -8.12
C LEU A 97 5.43 8.87 -7.68
N ARG A 98 6.52 8.45 -8.30
CA ARG A 98 7.27 7.28 -7.84
C ARG A 98 8.08 7.68 -6.61
N GLU A 99 7.64 7.23 -5.46
CA GLU A 99 8.37 7.41 -4.21
C GLU A 99 9.14 6.13 -3.89
N TRP A 100 10.43 6.27 -3.73
CA TRP A 100 11.30 5.20 -3.29
C TRP A 100 11.62 5.41 -1.82
N ARG A 101 11.23 4.46 -0.99
CA ARG A 101 11.58 4.46 0.43
C ARG A 101 12.61 3.39 0.68
N ILE A 102 13.70 3.79 1.33
CA ILE A 102 14.80 2.92 1.70
C ILE A 102 14.91 2.98 3.22
N ALA A 103 14.77 1.84 3.89
CA ALA A 103 14.97 1.69 5.32
C ALA A 103 16.23 0.86 5.55
N PRO A 104 17.37 1.48 5.96
CA PRO A 104 18.57 0.73 6.34
C PRO A 104 18.28 -0.19 7.52
N MET A 105 18.81 -1.42 7.52
CA MET A 105 18.59 -2.40 8.60
C MET A 105 19.03 -1.87 9.95
N SER A 106 20.14 -1.12 10.03
CA SER A 106 20.65 -0.51 11.26
C SER A 106 19.70 0.54 11.89
N ARG A 107 18.71 1.05 11.15
CA ARG A 107 17.75 2.05 11.62
C ARG A 107 16.36 1.50 11.87
N ILE A 108 16.13 0.21 11.67
CA ILE A 108 14.85 -0.43 11.95
C ILE A 108 14.67 -0.57 13.45
N GLN A 109 13.54 -0.09 13.97
CA GLN A 109 13.18 -0.15 15.39
C GLN A 109 12.17 -1.27 15.67
N THR A 110 11.09 -1.32 14.90
CA THR A 110 10.05 -2.35 15.04
C THR A 110 9.60 -2.87 13.69
N VAL A 111 9.18 -4.12 13.66
CA VAL A 111 8.56 -4.77 12.51
C VAL A 111 7.22 -5.33 12.96
N ASP A 112 6.14 -4.73 12.47
CA ASP A 112 4.78 -5.08 12.84
C ASP A 112 4.01 -5.63 11.64
N THR A 113 3.20 -6.66 11.87
CA THR A 113 2.27 -7.17 10.86
C THR A 113 0.85 -6.75 11.24
N VAL A 114 0.21 -6.00 10.34
CA VAL A 114 -1.16 -5.49 10.53
C VAL A 114 -2.08 -6.14 9.51
N ARG A 115 -3.28 -6.51 9.98
CA ARG A 115 -4.34 -7.07 9.13
C ARG A 115 -5.67 -6.37 9.43
N GLY A 116 -6.11 -5.54 8.51
CA GLY A 116 -7.44 -4.96 8.56
C GLY A 116 -8.54 -5.98 8.22
N PRO A 117 -9.83 -5.67 8.50
CA PRO A 117 -10.95 -6.60 8.22
C PRO A 117 -11.01 -7.06 6.75
N LEU A 118 -10.85 -6.14 5.81
CA LEU A 118 -10.81 -6.45 4.38
C LEU A 118 -9.57 -7.27 4.00
N GLU A 119 -8.40 -6.98 4.59
CA GLU A 119 -7.19 -7.77 4.35
C GLU A 119 -7.37 -9.21 4.80
N GLN A 120 -8.05 -9.42 5.93
CA GLN A 120 -8.37 -10.76 6.43
C GLN A 120 -9.24 -11.54 5.45
N LEU A 121 -10.28 -10.91 4.87
CA LEU A 121 -11.15 -11.53 3.86
C LEU A 121 -10.39 -11.97 2.61
N PHE A 122 -9.40 -11.21 2.20
CA PHE A 122 -8.59 -11.52 1.01
C PHE A 122 -7.33 -12.35 1.33
N GLY A 123 -7.13 -12.75 2.59
CA GLY A 123 -5.94 -13.48 3.02
C GLY A 123 -4.64 -12.67 2.89
N LEU A 124 -4.75 -11.35 3.08
CA LEU A 124 -3.65 -10.41 2.95
C LEU A 124 -3.19 -9.88 4.32
N ALA A 125 -2.00 -9.29 4.32
CA ALA A 125 -1.43 -8.55 5.44
C ALA A 125 -0.51 -7.43 4.94
N THR A 126 -0.28 -6.46 5.81
CA THR A 126 0.67 -5.36 5.61
C THR A 126 1.78 -5.46 6.64
N VAL A 127 3.03 -5.49 6.20
CA VAL A 127 4.21 -5.37 7.08
C VAL A 127 4.58 -3.91 7.20
N THR A 128 4.65 -3.42 8.43
CA THR A 128 5.04 -2.05 8.76
C THR A 128 6.40 -2.08 9.45
N VAL A 129 7.37 -1.42 8.86
CA VAL A 129 8.74 -1.30 9.38
C VAL A 129 8.91 0.12 9.91
N THR A 130 9.00 0.28 11.22
CA THR A 130 9.26 1.56 11.86
C THR A 130 10.76 1.82 11.92
N THR A 131 11.17 3.02 11.55
CA THR A 131 12.57 3.43 11.53
C THR A 131 12.79 4.69 12.35
N ALA A 132 14.00 4.89 12.86
CA ALA A 132 14.41 6.14 13.53
C ALA A 132 14.54 7.34 12.56
N SER A 133 14.05 7.23 11.34
CA SER A 133 14.12 8.28 10.32
C SER A 133 12.94 9.25 10.44
N ALA A 134 13.18 10.54 10.21
CA ALA A 134 12.15 11.58 10.14
C ALA A 134 11.05 11.32 9.08
N LYS A 135 11.30 10.45 8.10
CA LYS A 135 10.32 10.03 7.07
C LYS A 135 9.30 9.00 7.56
N GLY A 136 9.44 8.52 8.81
CA GLY A 136 8.50 7.60 9.45
C GLY A 136 8.56 6.15 8.96
N ALA A 137 7.50 5.41 9.23
CA ALA A 137 7.42 3.98 8.94
C ALA A 137 7.31 3.67 7.43
N VAL A 138 7.95 2.58 7.02
CA VAL A 138 7.83 2.02 5.67
C VAL A 138 6.80 0.89 5.70
N ARG A 139 5.81 0.93 4.80
CA ARG A 139 4.74 -0.06 4.73
C ARG A 139 4.83 -0.88 3.46
N ILE A 140 4.81 -2.20 3.61
CA ILE A 140 4.76 -3.17 2.52
C ILE A 140 3.37 -3.80 2.55
N GLY A 141 2.43 -3.25 1.78
CA GLY A 141 1.04 -3.70 1.76
C GLY A 141 0.73 -4.70 0.66
N GLY A 142 -0.37 -5.45 0.84
CA GLY A 142 -0.87 -6.38 -0.16
C GLY A 142 -0.05 -7.68 -0.28
N LEU A 143 0.65 -8.08 0.78
CA LEU A 143 1.33 -9.37 0.87
C LEU A 143 0.33 -10.49 1.20
N ALA A 144 0.60 -11.71 0.74
CA ALA A 144 -0.10 -12.87 1.27
C ALA A 144 0.23 -13.02 2.77
N HIS A 145 -0.73 -13.51 3.56
CA HIS A 145 -0.55 -13.59 5.01
C HIS A 145 0.70 -14.37 5.44
N GLU A 146 0.94 -15.49 4.81
CA GLU A 146 2.10 -16.34 5.06
C GLU A 146 3.39 -15.62 4.68
N GLU A 147 3.43 -14.99 3.49
CA GLU A 147 4.56 -14.20 3.02
C GLU A 147 4.87 -13.01 3.95
N ALA A 148 3.84 -12.37 4.50
CA ALA A 148 4.01 -11.27 5.45
C ALA A 148 4.59 -11.76 6.79
N ALA A 149 4.18 -12.93 7.27
CA ALA A 149 4.70 -13.53 8.50
C ALA A 149 6.18 -13.93 8.33
N ASP A 150 6.51 -14.62 7.25
CA ASP A 150 7.89 -15.02 6.93
C ASP A 150 8.80 -13.79 6.76
N LEU A 151 8.29 -12.76 6.09
CA LEU A 151 9.02 -11.50 5.90
C LEU A 151 9.30 -10.80 7.24
N ALA A 152 8.29 -10.71 8.10
CA ALA A 152 8.44 -10.08 9.42
C ALA A 152 9.45 -10.82 10.30
N GLU A 153 9.40 -12.17 10.31
CA GLU A 153 10.35 -12.99 11.04
C GLU A 153 11.78 -12.83 10.48
N ARG A 154 11.93 -12.85 9.16
CA ARG A 154 13.21 -12.64 8.50
C ARG A 154 13.80 -11.27 8.83
N LEU A 155 13.00 -10.20 8.75
CA LEU A 155 13.44 -8.84 9.10
C LEU A 155 13.86 -8.75 10.57
N THR A 156 13.09 -9.35 11.47
CA THR A 156 13.38 -9.37 12.90
C THR A 156 14.71 -10.09 13.20
N ARG A 157 14.98 -11.21 12.53
CA ARG A 157 16.27 -11.91 12.65
C ARG A 157 17.42 -11.05 12.17
N MET A 158 17.31 -10.48 10.96
CA MET A 158 18.36 -9.65 10.36
C MET A 158 18.66 -8.40 11.20
N THR A 159 17.64 -7.80 11.82
CA THR A 159 17.81 -6.63 12.69
C THR A 159 18.54 -6.98 14.00
N ARG A 160 18.32 -8.18 14.55
CA ARG A 160 19.05 -8.65 15.75
C ARG A 160 20.53 -8.93 15.47
N ASP A 161 20.82 -9.46 14.27
CA ASP A 161 22.17 -9.82 13.85
C ASP A 161 23.00 -8.60 13.39
N THR A 162 22.34 -7.47 13.12
CA THR A 162 23.01 -6.21 12.77
C THR A 162 23.33 -5.45 14.05
N PRO A 163 24.62 -5.32 14.48
CA PRO A 163 24.97 -4.52 15.65
C PRO A 163 24.50 -3.08 15.40
N GLY A 164 23.59 -2.59 16.23
CA GLY A 164 23.23 -1.19 16.23
C GLY A 164 24.49 -0.38 16.51
N ASP A 165 24.73 0.67 15.72
CA ASP A 165 25.72 1.68 16.07
C ASP A 165 25.32 2.28 17.42
N ALA A 166 25.87 1.69 18.49
CA ALA A 166 25.79 2.22 19.83
C ALA A 166 26.78 3.39 19.91
N THR A 167 26.31 4.58 19.61
CA THR A 167 26.91 5.85 20.00
C THR A 167 25.84 6.83 20.42
#